data_d164aba0af642106474d54fcc7519cce
#
_entry.id   d164aba0af642106474d54fcc7519cce
#
_cell.length_a   1.000
_cell.length_b   1.000
_cell.length_c   1.000
_cell.angle_alpha   90.00
_cell.angle_beta   90.00
_cell.angle_gamma   90.00
#
_symmetry.space_group_name_H-M   'P 1'
#
loop_
_entity.id
_entity.type
_entity.pdbx_description
1 polymer ?
#
loop_
_entity_poly.entity_id
_entity_poly.type
_entity_poly.pdbx_seq_one_letter_code
_entity_poly.pdbx_strand_id
1 'polypeptide(L)'
;MEIDHNEFTDINIIALTDRVFAEVTDAYKRKQEAIAKQAFPVLKDVFETRGEYVENIMVPFTDGVNGIQVSVPLKKAIKNKGLEVFKSFEKNVTLYLIDDAWKEHLREMDELKQSVQNAVYEQKDPLLVYKFEAFELFRQMLASVNKDLVSFLFRGVIPVQQQPDEVREAKPQPKLDLRKLRTSKPELVGEANGAAMQDMRELQKATPIRVENKIGRNDPCPCGSGKKYKNCHGVGLV
;
A
#
# COMPACT_ATOMS: atom_id res chain seq x y z
N MET A 1 -31.59 -3.71 -9.46
CA MET A 1 -32.66 -2.90 -8.85
C MET A 1 -33.33 -2.10 -9.93
N GLU A 2 -34.55 -2.43 -10.28
CA GLU A 2 -35.38 -1.63 -11.17
C GLU A 2 -36.44 -0.97 -10.29
N ILE A 3 -36.44 0.35 -10.24
CA ILE A 3 -37.45 1.15 -9.57
C ILE A 3 -38.28 1.80 -10.68
N ASP A 4 -39.59 1.56 -10.68
CA ASP A 4 -40.48 2.18 -11.64
C ASP A 4 -40.50 3.71 -11.42
N HIS A 5 -40.52 4.49 -12.51
CA HIS A 5 -40.48 5.94 -12.48
C HIS A 5 -41.64 6.54 -11.62
N ASN A 6 -42.82 5.93 -11.64
CA ASN A 6 -43.94 6.35 -10.85
C ASN A 6 -43.75 6.05 -9.35
N GLU A 7 -43.08 4.95 -9.04
CA GLU A 7 -42.79 4.54 -7.65
C GLU A 7 -41.72 5.50 -7.05
N PHE A 8 -40.76 5.97 -7.88
CA PHE A 8 -39.69 6.87 -7.46
C PHE A 8 -40.23 8.26 -7.03
N THR A 9 -41.28 8.77 -7.66
CA THR A 9 -41.84 10.08 -7.33
C THR A 9 -42.64 10.11 -6.03
N ASP A 10 -43.19 8.97 -5.60
CA ASP A 10 -44.06 8.87 -4.42
C ASP A 10 -43.36 8.29 -3.18
N ILE A 11 -42.15 7.74 -3.31
CA ILE A 11 -41.41 7.15 -2.18
C ILE A 11 -40.79 8.23 -1.30
N ASN A 12 -41.01 8.13 -0.01
CA ASN A 12 -40.26 8.90 1.00
C ASN A 12 -38.77 8.55 0.93
N ILE A 13 -37.90 9.57 0.99
CA ILE A 13 -36.43 9.42 0.94
C ILE A 13 -35.92 8.39 1.96
N ILE A 14 -36.48 8.36 3.16
CA ILE A 14 -36.12 7.41 4.22
C ILE A 14 -36.41 5.99 3.78
N ALA A 15 -37.62 5.73 3.29
CA ALA A 15 -38.04 4.41 2.84
C ALA A 15 -37.22 3.92 1.64
N LEU A 16 -36.84 4.81 0.73
CA LEU A 16 -35.96 4.51 -0.39
C LEU A 16 -34.57 4.14 0.10
N THR A 17 -34.04 4.89 1.06
CA THR A 17 -32.71 4.63 1.64
C THR A 17 -32.67 3.26 2.32
N ASP A 18 -33.72 2.93 3.11
CA ASP A 18 -33.81 1.63 3.81
C ASP A 18 -33.91 0.47 2.80
N ARG A 19 -34.67 0.63 1.74
CA ARG A 19 -34.80 -0.37 0.67
C ARG A 19 -33.46 -0.59 -0.06
N VAL A 20 -32.79 0.49 -0.45
CA VAL A 20 -31.47 0.42 -1.08
C VAL A 20 -30.46 -0.25 -0.16
N PHE A 21 -30.46 0.12 1.12
CA PHE A 21 -29.55 -0.47 2.11
C PHE A 21 -29.77 -1.97 2.29
N ALA A 22 -31.03 -2.42 2.33
CA ALA A 22 -31.37 -3.84 2.43
C ALA A 22 -30.86 -4.61 1.20
N GLU A 23 -31.13 -4.13 -0.02
CA GLU A 23 -30.68 -4.78 -1.26
C GLU A 23 -29.15 -4.82 -1.38
N VAL A 24 -28.48 -3.73 -1.03
CA VAL A 24 -27.02 -3.65 -1.02
C VAL A 24 -26.43 -4.65 -0.03
N THR A 25 -27.00 -4.74 1.17
CA THR A 25 -26.57 -5.70 2.19
C THR A 25 -26.72 -7.15 1.72
N ASP A 26 -27.82 -7.47 1.06
CA ASP A 26 -28.03 -8.82 0.53
C ASP A 26 -27.14 -9.13 -0.69
N ALA A 27 -26.87 -8.15 -1.54
CA ALA A 27 -25.91 -8.30 -2.62
C ALA A 27 -24.50 -8.55 -2.07
N TYR A 28 -24.13 -7.85 -1.00
CA TYR A 28 -22.85 -8.02 -0.32
C TYR A 28 -22.68 -9.42 0.29
N LYS A 29 -23.70 -9.94 0.98
CA LYS A 29 -23.71 -11.32 1.52
C LYS A 29 -23.54 -12.35 0.40
N ARG A 30 -24.29 -12.21 -0.71
CA ARG A 30 -24.16 -13.09 -1.88
C ARG A 30 -22.75 -13.08 -2.46
N LYS A 31 -22.12 -11.90 -2.53
CA LYS A 31 -20.71 -11.77 -2.98
C LYS A 31 -19.75 -12.46 -2.02
N GLN A 32 -19.91 -12.28 -0.72
CA GLN A 32 -19.13 -12.95 0.31
C GLN A 32 -19.15 -14.48 0.15
N GLU A 33 -20.35 -15.04 -0.04
CA GLU A 33 -20.51 -16.47 -0.26
C GLU A 33 -19.89 -16.94 -1.60
N ALA A 34 -20.04 -16.14 -2.65
CA ALA A 34 -19.45 -16.47 -3.96
C ALA A 34 -17.93 -16.53 -3.90
N ILE A 35 -17.28 -15.55 -3.27
CA ILE A 35 -15.83 -15.53 -3.07
C ILE A 35 -15.39 -16.70 -2.19
N ALA A 36 -16.10 -17.00 -1.11
CA ALA A 36 -15.81 -18.13 -0.25
C ALA A 36 -15.88 -19.47 -1.01
N LYS A 37 -16.94 -19.66 -1.83
CA LYS A 37 -17.11 -20.86 -2.67
C LYS A 37 -16.00 -20.98 -3.73
N GLN A 38 -15.60 -19.87 -4.32
CA GLN A 38 -14.52 -19.85 -5.31
C GLN A 38 -13.15 -20.18 -4.70
N ALA A 39 -12.85 -19.63 -3.53
CA ALA A 39 -11.56 -19.81 -2.87
C ALA A 39 -11.41 -21.19 -2.18
N PHE A 40 -12.50 -21.75 -1.65
CA PHE A 40 -12.46 -22.93 -0.79
C PHE A 40 -11.80 -24.17 -1.42
N PRO A 41 -12.03 -24.56 -2.70
CA PRO A 41 -11.37 -25.70 -3.31
C PRO A 41 -9.84 -25.56 -3.34
N VAL A 42 -9.35 -24.37 -3.69
CA VAL A 42 -7.92 -24.07 -3.75
C VAL A 42 -7.30 -24.11 -2.34
N LEU A 43 -8.00 -23.52 -1.36
CA LEU A 43 -7.56 -23.55 0.04
C LEU A 43 -7.44 -24.97 0.57
N LYS A 44 -8.40 -25.85 0.22
CA LYS A 44 -8.41 -27.25 0.64
C LYS A 44 -7.24 -28.00 0.03
N ASP A 45 -6.98 -27.84 -1.25
CA ASP A 45 -5.86 -28.47 -1.95
C ASP A 45 -4.51 -28.03 -1.36
N VAL A 46 -4.33 -26.73 -1.12
CA VAL A 46 -3.11 -26.22 -0.46
C VAL A 46 -2.96 -26.77 0.97
N PHE A 47 -4.06 -26.89 1.71
CA PHE A 47 -4.04 -27.42 3.07
C PHE A 47 -3.67 -28.91 3.09
N GLU A 48 -4.19 -29.71 2.16
CA GLU A 48 -3.87 -31.15 2.04
C GLU A 48 -2.44 -31.37 1.58
N THR A 49 -1.92 -30.50 0.70
CA THR A 49 -0.58 -30.67 0.11
C THR A 49 0.53 -30.10 0.98
N ARG A 50 0.30 -28.91 1.61
CA ARG A 50 1.34 -28.11 2.30
C ARG A 50 0.90 -27.55 3.65
N GLY A 51 -0.25 -27.98 4.20
CA GLY A 51 -0.86 -27.41 5.40
C GLY A 51 -0.04 -27.48 6.69
N GLU A 52 0.98 -28.35 6.76
CA GLU A 52 1.90 -28.42 7.90
C GLU A 52 2.93 -27.28 7.92
N TYR A 53 3.32 -26.79 6.73
CA TYR A 53 4.40 -25.81 6.56
C TYR A 53 3.89 -24.39 6.30
N VAL A 54 2.65 -24.25 5.79
CA VAL A 54 2.07 -22.95 5.39
C VAL A 54 1.05 -22.47 6.41
N GLU A 55 1.38 -21.42 7.14
CA GLU A 55 0.44 -20.79 8.08
C GLU A 55 -0.50 -19.80 7.39
N ASN A 56 0.03 -18.99 6.48
CA ASN A 56 -0.69 -17.95 5.77
C ASN A 56 -0.47 -18.07 4.27
N ILE A 57 -1.52 -17.84 3.51
CA ILE A 57 -1.49 -17.77 2.06
C ILE A 57 -1.77 -16.35 1.59
N MET A 58 -1.23 -15.99 0.43
CA MET A 58 -1.51 -14.71 -0.22
C MET A 58 -2.56 -14.92 -1.30
N VAL A 59 -3.69 -14.24 -1.14
CA VAL A 59 -4.78 -14.26 -2.14
C VAL A 59 -4.81 -12.90 -2.84
N PRO A 60 -4.64 -12.85 -4.17
CA PRO A 60 -4.75 -11.61 -4.93
C PRO A 60 -6.22 -11.21 -5.08
N PHE A 61 -6.48 -9.92 -4.92
CA PHE A 61 -7.76 -9.30 -5.25
C PHE A 61 -7.53 -8.12 -6.18
N THR A 62 -8.44 -7.87 -7.09
CA THR A 62 -8.40 -6.72 -7.98
C THR A 62 -9.80 -6.17 -8.22
N ASP A 63 -9.88 -4.85 -8.38
CA ASP A 63 -11.10 -4.14 -8.80
C ASP A 63 -11.11 -3.82 -10.31
N GLY A 64 -10.07 -4.30 -11.02
CA GLY A 64 -9.84 -4.02 -12.43
C GLY A 64 -8.87 -2.85 -12.68
N VAL A 65 -8.59 -2.02 -11.69
CA VAL A 65 -7.63 -0.91 -11.74
C VAL A 65 -6.48 -1.16 -10.76
N ASN A 66 -6.83 -1.46 -9.51
CA ASN A 66 -5.89 -1.70 -8.43
C ASN A 66 -5.85 -3.19 -8.07
N GLY A 67 -4.68 -3.67 -7.66
CA GLY A 67 -4.48 -5.01 -7.16
C GLY A 67 -3.93 -5.01 -5.73
N ILE A 68 -4.50 -5.82 -4.86
CA ILE A 68 -4.03 -5.99 -3.49
C ILE A 68 -3.79 -7.47 -3.18
N GLN A 69 -2.72 -7.78 -2.48
CA GLN A 69 -2.45 -9.11 -1.96
C GLN A 69 -2.89 -9.21 -0.51
N VAL A 70 -3.77 -10.14 -0.23
CA VAL A 70 -4.40 -10.33 1.08
C VAL A 70 -3.81 -11.56 1.76
N SER A 71 -3.21 -11.37 2.92
CA SER A 71 -2.71 -12.48 3.75
C SER A 71 -3.86 -13.13 4.51
N VAL A 72 -4.07 -14.42 4.29
CA VAL A 72 -5.17 -15.20 4.87
C VAL A 72 -4.61 -16.36 5.71
N PRO A 73 -4.99 -16.51 6.99
CA PRO A 73 -4.58 -17.62 7.80
C PRO A 73 -5.26 -18.93 7.35
N LEU A 74 -4.48 -19.88 6.81
CA LEU A 74 -4.97 -21.08 6.15
C LEU A 74 -5.84 -21.95 7.08
N LYS A 75 -5.41 -22.20 8.32
CA LYS A 75 -6.17 -22.99 9.29
C LYS A 75 -7.56 -22.42 9.58
N LYS A 76 -7.68 -21.09 9.69
CA LYS A 76 -8.97 -20.43 9.92
C LYS A 76 -9.84 -20.44 8.66
N ALA A 77 -9.21 -20.27 7.50
CA ALA A 77 -9.93 -20.27 6.22
C ALA A 77 -10.58 -21.64 5.94
N ILE A 78 -9.89 -22.74 6.27
CA ILE A 78 -10.50 -24.09 6.16
C ILE A 78 -11.62 -24.29 7.18
N LYS A 79 -11.42 -23.91 8.44
CA LYS A 79 -12.42 -24.03 9.49
C LYS A 79 -13.71 -23.28 9.14
N ASN A 80 -13.60 -22.10 8.54
CA ASN A 80 -14.72 -21.23 8.17
C ASN A 80 -15.18 -21.42 6.71
N LYS A 81 -14.82 -22.54 6.06
CA LYS A 81 -15.23 -22.88 4.69
C LYS A 81 -14.97 -21.72 3.68
N GLY A 82 -13.84 -21.03 3.80
CA GLY A 82 -13.44 -19.95 2.91
C GLY A 82 -13.95 -18.55 3.31
N LEU A 83 -14.83 -18.39 4.25
CA LEU A 83 -15.34 -17.07 4.68
C LEU A 83 -14.25 -16.18 5.27
N GLU A 84 -13.18 -16.77 5.83
CA GLU A 84 -12.03 -16.01 6.34
C GLU A 84 -11.30 -15.23 5.25
N VAL A 85 -11.34 -15.70 4.01
CA VAL A 85 -10.75 -14.99 2.86
C VAL A 85 -11.38 -13.63 2.69
N PHE A 86 -12.71 -13.60 2.73
CA PHE A 86 -13.44 -12.34 2.57
C PHE A 86 -13.25 -11.39 3.77
N LYS A 87 -13.22 -11.92 5.00
CA LYS A 87 -12.91 -11.10 6.20
C LYS A 87 -11.51 -10.52 6.15
N SER A 88 -10.54 -11.32 5.70
CA SER A 88 -9.18 -10.83 5.51
C SER A 88 -9.11 -9.79 4.41
N PHE A 89 -9.87 -9.96 3.32
CA PHE A 89 -10.00 -8.97 2.26
C PHE A 89 -10.57 -7.66 2.79
N GLU A 90 -11.72 -7.67 3.49
CA GLU A 90 -12.30 -6.48 4.12
C GLU A 90 -11.28 -5.72 4.97
N LYS A 91 -10.61 -6.45 5.86
CA LYS A 91 -9.62 -5.86 6.77
C LYS A 91 -8.44 -5.23 6.03
N ASN A 92 -7.88 -5.93 5.06
CA ASN A 92 -6.68 -5.45 4.36
C ASN A 92 -7.00 -4.25 3.45
N VAL A 93 -8.15 -4.29 2.75
CA VAL A 93 -8.60 -3.16 1.92
C VAL A 93 -8.87 -1.92 2.78
N THR A 94 -9.57 -2.09 3.90
CA THR A 94 -9.84 -0.98 4.81
C THR A 94 -8.56 -0.34 5.33
N LEU A 95 -7.61 -1.15 5.80
CA LEU A 95 -6.33 -0.65 6.29
C LEU A 95 -5.51 0.04 5.20
N TYR A 96 -5.49 -0.53 3.99
CA TYR A 96 -4.78 0.05 2.86
C TYR A 96 -5.33 1.44 2.48
N LEU A 97 -6.65 1.55 2.34
CA LEU A 97 -7.29 2.81 1.95
C LEU A 97 -7.17 3.89 3.03
N ILE A 98 -7.30 3.51 4.31
CA ILE A 98 -7.11 4.45 5.41
C ILE A 98 -5.65 4.93 5.47
N ASP A 99 -4.67 4.02 5.33
CA ASP A 99 -3.26 4.39 5.38
C ASP A 99 -2.87 5.36 4.26
N ASP A 100 -3.35 5.11 3.06
CA ASP A 100 -3.09 5.96 1.89
C ASP A 100 -3.74 7.35 2.04
N ALA A 101 -5.03 7.38 2.37
CA ALA A 101 -5.76 8.64 2.59
C ALA A 101 -5.21 9.42 3.80
N TRP A 102 -4.76 8.73 4.84
CA TRP A 102 -4.18 9.38 6.01
C TRP A 102 -2.84 10.05 5.70
N LYS A 103 -1.99 9.43 4.89
CA LYS A 103 -0.73 10.04 4.44
C LYS A 103 -0.97 11.32 3.66
N GLU A 104 -1.95 11.30 2.75
CA GLU A 104 -2.33 12.49 2.00
C GLU A 104 -2.89 13.57 2.92
N HIS A 105 -3.79 13.20 3.83
CA HIS A 105 -4.36 14.14 4.81
C HIS A 105 -3.29 14.80 5.69
N LEU A 106 -2.26 14.06 6.12
CA LEU A 106 -1.15 14.65 6.87
C LEU A 106 -0.39 15.70 6.05
N ARG A 107 -0.22 15.45 4.75
CA ARG A 107 0.41 16.42 3.83
C ARG A 107 -0.46 17.68 3.69
N GLU A 108 -1.76 17.53 3.47
CA GLU A 108 -2.70 18.63 3.39
C GLU A 108 -2.73 19.45 4.69
N MET A 109 -2.65 18.78 5.84
CA MET A 109 -2.59 19.44 7.15
C MET A 109 -1.30 20.25 7.34
N ASP A 110 -0.17 19.78 6.83
CA ASP A 110 1.08 20.55 6.87
C ASP A 110 1.03 21.75 5.93
N GLU A 111 0.42 21.64 4.76
CA GLU A 111 0.18 22.75 3.83
C GLU A 111 -0.78 23.78 4.45
N LEU A 112 -1.87 23.33 5.07
CA LEU A 112 -2.81 24.18 5.80
C LEU A 112 -2.10 24.97 6.90
N LYS A 113 -1.25 24.31 7.69
CA LYS A 113 -0.50 24.94 8.78
C LYS A 113 0.40 26.07 8.28
N GLN A 114 0.95 25.96 7.08
CA GLN A 114 1.73 27.01 6.46
C GLN A 114 0.85 28.14 5.92
N SER A 115 -0.25 27.82 5.24
CA SER A 115 -1.14 28.81 4.62
C SER A 115 -1.85 29.69 5.63
N VAL A 116 -2.26 29.12 6.77
CA VAL A 116 -3.00 29.83 7.81
C VAL A 116 -2.19 30.99 8.43
N GLN A 117 -0.86 30.96 8.36
CA GLN A 117 -0.04 32.08 8.82
C GLN A 117 -0.36 33.38 8.08
N ASN A 118 -0.86 33.30 6.85
CA ASN A 118 -1.24 34.45 6.05
C ASN A 118 -2.60 35.07 6.47
N ALA A 119 -3.40 34.37 7.26
CA ALA A 119 -4.70 34.84 7.73
C ALA A 119 -4.61 36.13 8.58
N VAL A 120 -3.44 36.39 9.18
CA VAL A 120 -3.17 37.62 9.91
C VAL A 120 -3.30 38.87 9.02
N TYR A 121 -2.91 38.77 7.75
CA TYR A 121 -3.04 39.90 6.80
C TYR A 121 -4.50 40.21 6.47
N GLU A 122 -5.39 39.24 6.62
CA GLU A 122 -6.83 39.39 6.42
C GLU A 122 -7.57 39.78 7.73
N GLN A 123 -6.84 40.05 8.81
CA GLN A 123 -7.39 40.34 10.15
C GLN A 123 -8.27 39.21 10.71
N LYS A 124 -8.02 38.00 10.27
CA LYS A 124 -8.66 36.78 10.81
C LYS A 124 -7.78 36.13 11.85
N ASP A 125 -8.39 35.44 12.82
CA ASP A 125 -7.67 34.64 13.81
C ASP A 125 -7.14 33.35 13.12
N PRO A 126 -5.82 33.17 13.00
CA PRO A 126 -5.23 32.00 12.35
C PRO A 126 -5.65 30.67 13.01
N LEU A 127 -5.83 30.67 14.33
CA LEU A 127 -6.21 29.45 15.05
C LEU A 127 -7.65 29.04 14.72
N LEU A 128 -8.53 30.02 14.57
CA LEU A 128 -9.92 29.77 14.23
C LEU A 128 -10.02 29.24 12.80
N VAL A 129 -9.33 29.86 11.85
CA VAL A 129 -9.26 29.41 10.44
C VAL A 129 -8.71 27.98 10.38
N TYR A 130 -7.58 27.72 11.07
CA TYR A 130 -6.99 26.37 11.11
C TYR A 130 -7.99 25.31 11.59
N LYS A 131 -8.74 25.58 12.66
CA LYS A 131 -9.70 24.60 13.21
C LYS A 131 -10.82 24.28 12.24
N PHE A 132 -11.36 25.28 11.55
CA PHE A 132 -12.44 25.06 10.59
C PHE A 132 -11.96 24.31 9.35
N GLU A 133 -10.83 24.73 8.79
CA GLU A 133 -10.27 24.10 7.59
C GLU A 133 -9.77 22.69 7.85
N ALA A 134 -9.10 22.47 8.99
CA ALA A 134 -8.67 21.13 9.40
C ALA A 134 -9.84 20.15 9.59
N PHE A 135 -10.96 20.63 10.16
CA PHE A 135 -12.16 19.80 10.28
C PHE A 135 -12.76 19.47 8.91
N GLU A 136 -12.76 20.42 8.00
CA GLU A 136 -13.29 20.20 6.65
C GLU A 136 -12.43 19.20 5.87
N LEU A 137 -11.09 19.34 5.91
CA LEU A 137 -10.17 18.38 5.31
C LEU A 137 -10.36 16.96 5.88
N PHE A 138 -10.50 16.85 7.18
CA PHE A 138 -10.75 15.55 7.82
C PHE A 138 -12.08 14.95 7.39
N ARG A 139 -13.14 15.74 7.29
CA ARG A 139 -14.45 15.31 6.81
C ARG A 139 -14.40 14.84 5.36
N GLN A 140 -13.67 15.53 4.51
CA GLN A 140 -13.48 15.16 3.11
C GLN A 140 -12.68 13.86 2.98
N MET A 141 -11.61 13.70 3.75
CA MET A 141 -10.85 12.45 3.81
C MET A 141 -11.76 11.27 4.20
N LEU A 142 -12.56 11.39 5.25
CA LEU A 142 -13.48 10.32 5.66
C LEU A 142 -14.52 9.98 4.57
N ALA A 143 -15.06 10.99 3.90
CA ALA A 143 -16.02 10.79 2.82
C ALA A 143 -15.39 10.05 1.62
N SER A 144 -14.15 10.41 1.26
CA SER A 144 -13.39 9.73 0.20
C SER A 144 -13.09 8.27 0.58
N VAL A 145 -12.54 8.04 1.78
CA VAL A 145 -12.25 6.67 2.26
C VAL A 145 -13.50 5.79 2.23
N ASN A 146 -14.63 6.28 2.71
CA ASN A 146 -15.87 5.52 2.72
C ASN A 146 -16.34 5.17 1.29
N LYS A 147 -16.27 6.12 0.36
CA LYS A 147 -16.64 5.92 -1.04
C LYS A 147 -15.72 4.88 -1.71
N ASP A 148 -14.42 5.02 -1.53
CA ASP A 148 -13.42 4.15 -2.15
C ASP A 148 -13.47 2.75 -1.55
N LEU A 149 -13.70 2.63 -0.24
CA LEU A 149 -13.90 1.36 0.45
C LEU A 149 -15.11 0.60 -0.10
N VAL A 150 -16.27 1.24 -0.19
CA VAL A 150 -17.46 0.62 -0.75
C VAL A 150 -17.23 0.22 -2.21
N SER A 151 -16.63 1.11 -3.01
CA SER A 151 -16.31 0.84 -4.40
C SER A 151 -15.40 -0.39 -4.55
N PHE A 152 -14.32 -0.46 -3.77
CA PHE A 152 -13.37 -1.58 -3.83
C PHE A 152 -14.01 -2.89 -3.33
N LEU A 153 -14.75 -2.85 -2.23
CA LEU A 153 -15.42 -4.04 -1.69
C LEU A 153 -16.46 -4.62 -2.67
N PHE A 154 -17.17 -3.76 -3.41
CA PHE A 154 -18.15 -4.23 -4.41
C PHE A 154 -17.53 -4.60 -5.76
N ARG A 155 -16.42 -4.03 -6.18
CA ARG A 155 -15.74 -4.37 -7.44
C ARG A 155 -14.70 -5.47 -7.26
N GLY A 156 -14.05 -5.55 -6.09
CA GLY A 156 -12.97 -6.48 -5.83
C GLY A 156 -13.35 -7.94 -6.09
N VAL A 157 -12.60 -8.61 -6.92
CA VAL A 157 -12.75 -10.03 -7.27
C VAL A 157 -11.41 -10.73 -7.18
N ILE A 158 -11.43 -12.05 -6.99
CA ILE A 158 -10.25 -12.89 -7.15
C ILE A 158 -10.04 -13.07 -8.66
N PRO A 159 -8.89 -12.63 -9.23
CA PRO A 159 -8.62 -12.84 -10.64
C PRO A 159 -8.55 -14.34 -10.94
N VAL A 160 -9.35 -14.79 -11.89
CA VAL A 160 -9.28 -16.17 -12.39
C VAL A 160 -8.10 -16.24 -13.34
N GLN A 161 -6.94 -16.67 -12.84
CA GLN A 161 -5.81 -16.98 -13.70
C GLN A 161 -6.04 -18.34 -14.33
N GLN A 162 -5.93 -18.39 -15.63
CA GLN A 162 -6.01 -19.64 -16.41
C GLN A 162 -4.74 -20.52 -16.26
N GLN A 163 -3.75 -20.05 -15.51
CA GLN A 163 -2.55 -20.81 -15.17
C GLN A 163 -2.37 -20.83 -13.66
N PRO A 164 -2.01 -21.97 -13.05
CA PRO A 164 -1.73 -22.04 -11.62
C PRO A 164 -0.44 -21.26 -11.32
N ASP A 165 -0.58 -20.02 -10.90
CA ASP A 165 0.54 -19.32 -10.27
C ASP A 165 0.93 -20.05 -9.00
N GLU A 166 2.22 -20.23 -8.80
CA GLU A 166 2.75 -20.80 -7.58
C GLU A 166 2.19 -20.06 -6.36
N VAL A 167 1.55 -20.79 -5.46
CA VAL A 167 1.07 -20.25 -4.18
C VAL A 167 2.29 -19.74 -3.42
N ARG A 168 2.39 -18.41 -3.32
CA ARG A 168 3.50 -17.77 -2.60
C ARG A 168 3.21 -17.77 -1.12
N GLU A 169 4.12 -18.36 -0.36
CA GLU A 169 4.09 -18.29 1.10
C GLU A 169 4.28 -16.83 1.56
N ALA A 170 3.39 -16.37 2.42
CA ALA A 170 3.54 -15.05 3.04
C ALA A 170 4.69 -15.13 4.05
N LYS A 171 5.85 -14.54 3.70
CA LYS A 171 6.93 -14.39 4.68
C LYS A 171 6.40 -13.56 5.85
N PRO A 172 6.58 -14.02 7.10
CA PRO A 172 6.18 -13.23 8.25
C PRO A 172 6.92 -11.90 8.21
N GLN A 173 6.17 -10.79 8.19
CA GLN A 173 6.77 -9.47 8.31
C GLN A 173 7.53 -9.41 9.64
N PRO A 174 8.78 -8.96 9.66
CA PRO A 174 9.52 -8.81 10.89
C PRO A 174 8.71 -7.91 11.83
N LYS A 175 8.33 -8.44 12.99
CA LYS A 175 7.64 -7.66 14.01
C LYS A 175 8.54 -6.49 14.37
N LEU A 176 8.10 -5.28 14.00
CA LEU A 176 8.81 -4.06 14.34
C LEU A 176 8.90 -4.00 15.87
N ASP A 177 10.11 -4.11 16.40
CA ASP A 177 10.33 -3.98 17.84
C ASP A 177 10.21 -2.50 18.20
N LEU A 178 9.01 -2.11 18.65
CA LEU A 178 8.69 -0.74 19.03
C LEU A 178 9.63 -0.18 20.12
N ARG A 179 10.33 -1.06 20.84
CA ARG A 179 11.32 -0.65 21.87
C ARG A 179 12.61 -0.10 21.25
N LYS A 180 12.86 -0.38 19.95
CA LYS A 180 14.02 0.13 19.21
C LYS A 180 13.73 1.40 18.44
N LEU A 181 12.47 1.83 18.36
CA LEU A 181 12.09 3.10 17.74
C LEU A 181 12.41 4.25 18.68
N ARG A 182 13.48 4.98 18.38
CA ARG A 182 13.76 6.26 19.05
C ARG A 182 12.83 7.32 18.46
N THR A 183 11.91 7.85 19.27
CA THR A 183 10.95 8.91 18.91
C THR A 183 11.52 10.32 19.01
N SER A 184 12.81 10.48 19.30
CA SER A 184 13.42 11.80 19.38
C SER A 184 13.92 12.25 18.00
N LYS A 185 13.33 13.34 17.46
CA LYS A 185 14.00 14.18 16.47
C LYS A 185 15.38 14.53 17.02
N PRO A 186 16.47 14.44 16.24
CA PRO A 186 17.72 15.06 16.63
C PRO A 186 17.46 16.57 16.69
N GLU A 187 17.28 17.11 17.88
CA GLU A 187 17.33 18.56 18.08
C GLU A 187 18.71 19.00 17.62
N LEU A 188 18.74 19.99 16.72
CA LEU A 188 19.91 20.77 16.40
C LEU A 188 20.35 21.56 17.64
N VAL A 189 20.92 20.87 18.62
CA VAL A 189 21.66 21.50 19.71
C VAL A 189 23.09 21.58 19.24
N GLY A 190 23.55 22.81 19.08
CA GLY A 190 24.94 23.10 18.76
C GLY A 190 25.89 22.48 19.76
N GLU A 191 27.06 22.11 19.22
CA GLU A 191 28.31 21.88 19.91
C GLU A 191 28.27 21.11 21.24
N ALA A 192 28.41 19.80 21.19
CA ALA A 192 29.30 18.99 22.01
C ALA A 192 28.98 17.50 21.90
N ASN A 193 29.77 16.78 21.18
CA ASN A 193 30.30 15.44 21.46
C ASN A 193 30.61 14.69 20.16
N GLY A 194 31.87 14.73 19.82
CA GLY A 194 32.46 14.08 18.63
C GLY A 194 32.45 12.53 18.65
N ALA A 195 31.87 11.87 19.64
CA ALA A 195 31.83 10.41 19.72
C ALA A 195 30.61 9.79 19.04
N ALA A 196 29.47 10.49 18.97
CA ALA A 196 28.25 9.96 18.35
C ALA A 196 28.23 10.06 16.80
N MET A 197 29.14 10.89 16.24
CA MET A 197 29.25 11.06 14.78
C MET A 197 30.12 9.99 14.10
N GLN A 198 30.91 9.25 14.84
CA GLN A 198 31.76 8.18 14.28
C GLN A 198 30.94 6.90 14.00
N ASP A 199 29.97 6.56 14.84
CA ASP A 199 29.13 5.37 14.65
C ASP A 199 28.18 5.49 13.45
N MET A 200 27.69 6.69 13.11
CA MET A 200 26.85 6.90 11.91
C MET A 200 27.67 6.92 10.60
N ARG A 201 28.97 7.18 10.64
CA ARG A 201 29.83 7.11 9.45
C ARG A 201 30.28 5.68 9.12
N GLU A 202 30.26 4.76 10.07
CA GLU A 202 30.57 3.35 9.79
C GLU A 202 29.41 2.59 9.14
N LEU A 203 28.15 3.01 9.34
CA LEU A 203 26.98 2.40 8.71
C LEU A 203 26.77 2.82 7.24
N GLN A 204 27.51 3.79 6.74
CA GLN A 204 27.44 4.27 5.34
C GLN A 204 28.68 3.96 4.51
N LYS A 205 29.54 3.08 4.93
CA LYS A 205 30.56 2.53 4.04
C LYS A 205 29.89 1.59 3.05
N ALA A 206 29.33 2.19 1.99
CA ALA A 206 28.98 1.45 0.79
C ALA A 206 30.23 0.68 0.37
N THR A 207 30.11 -0.63 0.23
CA THR A 207 31.16 -1.47 -0.36
C THR A 207 31.54 -0.85 -1.71
N PRO A 208 32.83 -0.54 -1.95
CA PRO A 208 33.20 0.05 -3.20
C PRO A 208 32.88 -0.91 -4.34
N ILE A 209 31.99 -0.49 -5.24
CA ILE A 209 31.75 -1.18 -6.50
C ILE A 209 33.09 -1.13 -7.25
N ARG A 210 33.69 -2.30 -7.46
CA ARG A 210 34.90 -2.46 -8.23
C ARG A 210 34.56 -2.10 -9.68
N VAL A 211 34.80 -0.84 -10.04
CA VAL A 211 34.70 -0.39 -11.43
C VAL A 211 35.92 -0.97 -12.14
N GLU A 212 35.71 -1.82 -13.14
CA GLU A 212 36.80 -2.26 -14.03
C GLU A 212 37.54 -1.03 -14.59
N ASN A 213 38.87 -1.06 -14.49
CA ASN A 213 39.69 0.05 -14.94
C ASN A 213 39.42 0.35 -16.42
N LYS A 214 38.77 1.46 -16.71
CA LYS A 214 38.59 1.94 -18.08
C LYS A 214 39.98 2.27 -18.64
N ILE A 215 40.42 1.52 -19.66
CA ILE A 215 41.66 1.72 -20.33
C ILE A 215 41.62 3.06 -21.05
N GLY A 216 42.53 3.95 -20.68
CA GLY A 216 42.65 5.28 -21.30
C GLY A 216 43.15 5.18 -22.74
N ARG A 217 42.76 6.11 -23.59
CA ARG A 217 43.13 6.16 -25.01
C ARG A 217 44.66 6.12 -25.24
N ASN A 218 45.48 6.63 -24.31
CA ASN A 218 46.90 6.68 -24.35
C ASN A 218 47.65 5.58 -23.59
N ASP A 219 46.90 4.72 -22.88
CA ASP A 219 47.45 3.61 -22.09
C ASP A 219 47.98 2.48 -23.00
N PRO A 220 48.90 1.66 -22.52
CA PRO A 220 49.38 0.51 -23.28
C PRO A 220 48.23 -0.48 -23.53
N CYS A 221 48.14 -1.00 -24.73
CA CYS A 221 47.06 -1.92 -25.09
C CYS A 221 47.19 -3.24 -24.34
N PRO A 222 46.11 -3.77 -23.73
CA PRO A 222 46.15 -5.00 -22.95
C PRO A 222 46.43 -6.27 -23.76
N CYS A 223 46.47 -6.16 -25.09
CA CYS A 223 46.85 -7.28 -25.97
C CYS A 223 48.38 -7.58 -25.99
N GLY A 224 49.19 -6.85 -25.23
CA GLY A 224 50.63 -7.07 -25.17
C GLY A 224 51.45 -6.59 -26.39
N SER A 225 50.84 -5.87 -27.33
CA SER A 225 51.50 -5.39 -28.56
C SER A 225 52.48 -4.23 -28.38
N GLY A 226 52.61 -3.69 -27.16
CA GLY A 226 53.46 -2.53 -26.86
C GLY A 226 52.96 -1.21 -27.44
N LYS A 227 51.86 -1.20 -28.19
CA LYS A 227 51.27 0.01 -28.78
C LYS A 227 50.23 0.64 -27.85
N LYS A 228 50.06 1.97 -27.95
CA LYS A 228 49.00 2.68 -27.22
C LYS A 228 47.62 2.17 -27.68
N TYR A 229 46.62 2.11 -26.77
CA TYR A 229 45.30 1.59 -27.05
C TYR A 229 44.62 2.20 -28.30
N LYS A 230 44.75 3.52 -28.50
CA LYS A 230 44.28 4.24 -29.69
C LYS A 230 44.86 3.78 -31.02
N ASN A 231 46.08 3.20 -31.00
CA ASN A 231 46.79 2.74 -32.20
C ASN A 231 46.72 1.20 -32.37
N CYS A 232 45.87 0.52 -31.55
CA CYS A 232 45.69 -0.91 -31.60
C CYS A 232 44.18 -1.25 -31.59
N HIS A 233 43.63 -1.69 -30.46
CA HIS A 233 42.24 -2.08 -30.36
C HIS A 233 41.26 -0.89 -30.21
N GLY A 234 41.77 0.31 -30.00
CA GLY A 234 40.95 1.54 -29.95
C GLY A 234 40.88 2.29 -31.31
N VAL A 235 41.35 1.71 -32.40
CA VAL A 235 41.21 2.28 -33.73
C VAL A 235 39.76 2.12 -34.21
N GLY A 236 39.02 3.25 -34.31
CA GLY A 236 37.61 3.24 -34.77
C GLY A 236 36.59 3.51 -33.68
N LEU A 237 36.98 3.68 -32.39
CA LEU A 237 36.11 4.18 -31.35
C LEU A 237 36.25 5.71 -31.26
N VAL A 238 35.45 6.41 -32.07
CA VAL A 238 35.26 7.89 -32.00
C VAL A 238 33.90 8.16 -31.37
#